data_4a91cd21053d65af59f86a1ff39e0a75
#
_entry.id   4a91cd21053d65af59f86a1ff39e0a75
#
_cell.length_a   1.000
_cell.length_b   1.000
_cell.length_c   1.000
_cell.angle_alpha   90.00
_cell.angle_beta   90.00
_cell.angle_gamma   90.00
#
_symmetry.space_group_name_H-M   'P 1'
#
loop_
_entity.id
_entity.type
_entity.pdbx_description
1 polymer ?
#
loop_
_entity_poly.entity_id
_entity_poly.type
_entity_poly.pdbx_seq_one_letter_code
_entity_poly.pdbx_strand_id
1 'polypeptide(L)'
;MVGKKLLFCTLLLVLSLGTSAQNAGGAQTAPSLPGTYHKDSLIDYTVSHLRLEELETVDDYLPKMYAAIDQHVPNHEWGQRLKCDITCDILEMSMSSDPIGYLNDYLKQATADSLKVRAQEAYTKVKDKYSSIWPGKPAPDISFTDINGKRMSLKSLRGKILLIDIWGTWCAPCIEEMPFIEKLQQRYAHRDDVHIMSIACDKKADRWKAFLAKHPTSWHQYLVTPEGDKTLNDVYYAIGIPRFIIIDKEGMIITPDALRPSEKEFIEYFERICHLTEDA
;
A
#
# COMPACT_ATOMS: atom_id res chain seq x y z
N MET A 1 -13.08 7.40 9.09
CA MET A 1 -13.74 7.83 7.84
C MET A 1 -12.92 8.81 6.99
N VAL A 2 -11.96 9.55 7.52
CA VAL A 2 -11.19 10.56 6.75
C VAL A 2 -9.97 9.95 6.05
N GLY A 3 -9.29 8.94 6.61
CA GLY A 3 -8.06 8.34 6.04
C GLY A 3 -8.29 7.53 4.75
N LYS A 4 -9.42 6.81 4.62
CA LYS A 4 -9.77 6.04 3.40
C LYS A 4 -9.99 6.97 2.19
N LYS A 5 -10.59 8.15 2.40
CA LYS A 5 -10.76 9.15 1.32
C LYS A 5 -9.42 9.70 0.84
N LEU A 6 -8.39 9.76 1.68
CA LEU A 6 -7.12 10.38 1.32
C LEU A 6 -6.26 9.44 0.44
N LEU A 7 -6.20 8.12 0.74
CA LEU A 7 -5.46 7.15 -0.09
C LEU A 7 -6.19 6.91 -1.42
N PHE A 8 -7.51 6.84 -1.36
CA PHE A 8 -8.36 6.73 -2.53
C PHE A 8 -8.32 8.01 -3.38
N CYS A 9 -8.31 9.20 -2.75
CA CYS A 9 -8.06 10.46 -3.44
C CYS A 9 -6.64 10.54 -3.99
N THR A 10 -5.63 9.93 -3.34
CA THR A 10 -4.26 9.90 -3.88
C THR A 10 -4.16 8.95 -5.08
N LEU A 11 -4.83 7.80 -5.05
CA LEU A 11 -4.93 6.88 -6.19
C LEU A 11 -5.71 7.52 -7.34
N LEU A 12 -6.84 8.17 -7.05
CA LEU A 12 -7.61 8.96 -8.02
C LEU A 12 -6.85 10.22 -8.46
N LEU A 13 -6.13 10.90 -7.54
CA LEU A 13 -5.30 12.06 -7.89
C LEU A 13 -4.11 11.65 -8.77
N VAL A 14 -3.48 10.52 -8.54
CA VAL A 14 -2.35 10.05 -9.37
C VAL A 14 -2.84 9.52 -10.71
N LEU A 15 -4.02 8.90 -10.78
CA LEU A 15 -4.69 8.55 -12.03
C LEU A 15 -5.21 9.80 -12.77
N SER A 16 -5.51 10.90 -12.06
CA SER A 16 -5.99 12.17 -12.60
C SER A 16 -4.93 13.28 -12.70
N LEU A 17 -3.73 13.13 -12.13
CA LEU A 17 -2.65 14.13 -12.19
C LEU A 17 -1.99 14.26 -13.59
N GLY A 18 -2.53 13.56 -14.61
CA GLY A 18 -2.27 13.88 -16.02
C GLY A 18 -3.05 15.09 -16.54
N THR A 19 -4.08 15.53 -15.82
CA THR A 19 -4.93 16.66 -16.25
C THR A 19 -4.96 17.77 -15.19
N SER A 20 -4.55 18.94 -15.58
CA SER A 20 -4.55 20.21 -14.86
C SER A 20 -5.79 20.43 -13.97
N ALA A 21 -5.72 20.08 -12.70
CA ALA A 21 -6.66 20.53 -11.70
C ALA A 21 -6.27 21.94 -11.20
N GLN A 22 -6.60 22.96 -11.96
CA GLN A 22 -6.77 24.32 -11.48
C GLN A 22 -8.14 24.78 -11.94
N ASN A 23 -9.14 24.75 -11.03
CA ASN A 23 -9.97 25.93 -10.74
C ASN A 23 -11.09 25.56 -9.76
N ALA A 24 -11.11 26.31 -8.70
CA ALA A 24 -12.18 26.32 -7.72
C ALA A 24 -13.44 27.01 -8.30
N GLY A 25 -14.64 26.46 -7.96
CA GLY A 25 -15.87 27.24 -7.90
C GLY A 25 -16.64 27.40 -9.20
N GLY A 26 -17.20 26.34 -9.73
CA GLY A 26 -18.27 26.36 -10.72
C GLY A 26 -18.93 25.00 -10.77
N ALA A 27 -20.24 24.93 -11.01
CA ALA A 27 -20.94 23.66 -11.24
C ALA A 27 -20.29 22.92 -12.41
N GLN A 28 -19.49 21.90 -12.12
CA GLN A 28 -18.82 21.09 -13.14
C GLN A 28 -19.88 20.23 -13.84
N THR A 29 -20.07 20.46 -15.13
CA THR A 29 -20.80 19.51 -15.98
C THR A 29 -20.04 18.19 -16.01
N ALA A 30 -20.75 17.06 -15.89
CA ALA A 30 -20.12 15.73 -16.01
C ALA A 30 -19.28 15.66 -17.31
N PRO A 31 -18.08 15.07 -17.28
CA PRO A 31 -17.22 14.94 -18.44
C PRO A 31 -17.95 14.17 -19.55
N SER A 32 -17.78 14.60 -20.81
CA SER A 32 -18.36 13.91 -21.96
C SER A 32 -17.44 12.78 -22.43
N LEU A 33 -18.03 11.75 -23.06
CA LEU A 33 -17.26 10.68 -23.68
C LEU A 33 -16.32 11.27 -24.76
N PRO A 34 -14.99 10.97 -24.70
CA PRO A 34 -14.06 11.51 -25.69
C PRO A 34 -14.28 10.93 -27.09
N GLY A 35 -14.01 11.71 -28.13
CA GLY A 35 -14.16 11.28 -29.54
C GLY A 35 -13.07 10.30 -30.02
N THR A 36 -11.97 10.19 -29.28
CA THR A 36 -10.85 9.26 -29.54
C THR A 36 -10.41 8.60 -28.25
N TYR A 37 -9.66 7.48 -28.34
CA TYR A 37 -9.11 6.85 -27.15
C TYR A 37 -8.10 7.81 -26.47
N HIS A 38 -8.42 8.19 -25.24
CA HIS A 38 -7.54 8.94 -24.35
C HIS A 38 -7.76 8.43 -22.93
N LYS A 39 -6.74 7.79 -22.34
CA LYS A 39 -6.85 7.05 -21.07
C LYS A 39 -7.44 7.92 -19.95
N ASP A 40 -6.83 9.07 -19.67
CA ASP A 40 -7.23 9.92 -18.54
C ASP A 40 -8.65 10.47 -18.71
N SER A 41 -9.03 10.91 -19.93
CA SER A 41 -10.40 11.38 -20.21
C SER A 41 -11.44 10.28 -20.07
N LEU A 42 -11.09 9.03 -20.40
CA LEU A 42 -11.97 7.86 -20.22
C LEU A 42 -12.06 7.47 -18.74
N ILE A 43 -10.97 7.61 -17.98
CA ILE A 43 -10.99 7.43 -16.52
C ILE A 43 -11.93 8.46 -15.89
N ASP A 44 -11.74 9.75 -16.18
CA ASP A 44 -12.57 10.84 -15.65
C ASP A 44 -14.05 10.63 -15.99
N TYR A 45 -14.33 10.27 -17.26
CA TYR A 45 -15.67 9.94 -17.70
C TYR A 45 -16.26 8.77 -16.91
N THR A 46 -15.51 7.67 -16.75
CA THR A 46 -15.98 6.46 -16.05
C THR A 46 -16.19 6.74 -14.56
N VAL A 47 -15.24 7.42 -13.93
CA VAL A 47 -15.30 7.79 -12.50
C VAL A 47 -16.52 8.70 -12.22
N SER A 48 -16.90 9.58 -13.15
CA SER A 48 -18.10 10.41 -12.98
C SER A 48 -19.40 9.62 -12.86
N HIS A 49 -19.42 8.34 -13.28
CA HIS A 49 -20.55 7.42 -13.16
C HIS A 49 -20.42 6.48 -11.94
N LEU A 50 -19.30 6.52 -11.20
CA LEU A 50 -19.12 5.77 -9.97
C LEU A 50 -19.61 6.57 -8.77
N ARG A 51 -20.30 5.89 -7.86
CA ARG A 51 -20.58 6.42 -6.52
C ARG A 51 -19.37 6.14 -5.65
N LEU A 52 -18.44 7.10 -5.58
CA LEU A 52 -17.19 6.96 -4.82
C LEU A 52 -17.41 6.69 -3.32
N GLU A 53 -18.55 7.13 -2.77
CA GLU A 53 -18.98 6.81 -1.41
C GLU A 53 -19.28 5.33 -1.15
N GLU A 54 -19.56 4.56 -2.22
CA GLU A 54 -19.82 3.12 -2.13
C GLU A 54 -18.54 2.27 -2.21
N LEU A 55 -17.39 2.92 -2.44
CA LEU A 55 -16.09 2.24 -2.48
C LEU A 55 -15.50 2.22 -1.07
N GLU A 56 -15.47 1.06 -0.45
CA GLU A 56 -14.96 0.90 0.90
C GLU A 56 -13.47 0.54 0.92
N THR A 57 -12.98 -0.20 -0.08
CA THR A 57 -11.61 -0.71 -0.15
C THR A 57 -10.98 -0.53 -1.54
N VAL A 58 -9.64 -0.67 -1.61
CA VAL A 58 -8.92 -0.72 -2.90
C VAL A 58 -9.33 -1.96 -3.69
N ASP A 59 -9.61 -3.08 -3.00
CA ASP A 59 -10.03 -4.33 -3.63
C ASP A 59 -11.42 -4.22 -4.28
N ASP A 60 -12.30 -3.35 -3.77
CA ASP A 60 -13.58 -3.03 -4.41
C ASP A 60 -13.43 -2.15 -5.66
N TYR A 61 -12.34 -1.39 -5.75
CA TYR A 61 -12.16 -0.40 -6.81
C TYR A 61 -12.10 -1.02 -8.20
N LEU A 62 -11.24 -2.02 -8.41
CA LEU A 62 -11.06 -2.62 -9.73
C LEU A 62 -12.32 -3.29 -10.27
N PRO A 63 -13.03 -4.16 -9.53
CA PRO A 63 -14.25 -4.77 -10.00
C PRO A 63 -15.35 -3.74 -10.35
N LYS A 64 -15.51 -2.71 -9.51
CA LYS A 64 -16.50 -1.64 -9.76
C LYS A 64 -16.11 -0.76 -10.93
N MET A 65 -14.82 -0.43 -11.07
CA MET A 65 -14.30 0.31 -12.20
C MET A 65 -14.49 -0.45 -13.50
N TYR A 66 -14.23 -1.76 -13.52
CA TYR A 66 -14.44 -2.60 -14.68
C TYR A 66 -15.92 -2.69 -15.06
N ALA A 67 -16.81 -2.85 -14.08
CA ALA A 67 -18.25 -2.85 -14.32
C ALA A 67 -18.73 -1.50 -14.89
N ALA A 68 -18.24 -0.39 -14.37
CA ALA A 68 -18.57 0.94 -14.89
C ALA A 68 -18.03 1.15 -16.32
N ILE A 69 -16.84 0.66 -16.63
CA ILE A 69 -16.30 0.67 -17.99
C ILE A 69 -17.22 -0.10 -18.94
N ASP A 70 -17.62 -1.32 -18.56
CA ASP A 70 -18.50 -2.15 -19.40
C ASP A 70 -19.86 -1.51 -19.63
N GLN A 71 -20.36 -0.78 -18.63
CA GLN A 71 -21.67 -0.15 -18.70
C GLN A 71 -21.66 1.19 -19.46
N HIS A 72 -20.62 2.00 -19.31
CA HIS A 72 -20.61 3.40 -19.75
C HIS A 72 -19.66 3.70 -20.91
N VAL A 73 -18.69 2.84 -21.22
CA VAL A 73 -17.79 3.00 -22.37
C VAL A 73 -18.33 2.17 -23.56
N PRO A 74 -19.05 2.77 -24.50
CA PRO A 74 -19.77 2.02 -25.56
C PRO A 74 -18.83 1.37 -26.57
N ASN A 75 -17.61 1.86 -26.74
CA ASN A 75 -16.61 1.25 -27.60
C ASN A 75 -15.91 0.11 -26.85
N HIS A 76 -16.23 -1.13 -27.24
CA HIS A 76 -15.71 -2.34 -26.57
C HIS A 76 -14.17 -2.40 -26.59
N GLU A 77 -13.52 -2.04 -27.69
CA GLU A 77 -12.06 -2.03 -27.81
C GLU A 77 -11.46 -1.03 -26.83
N TRP A 78 -12.03 0.16 -26.71
CA TRP A 78 -11.61 1.17 -25.75
C TRP A 78 -11.80 0.69 -24.30
N GLY A 79 -12.93 0.04 -24.02
CA GLY A 79 -13.20 -0.54 -22.71
C GLY A 79 -12.14 -1.58 -22.31
N GLN A 80 -11.83 -2.51 -23.21
CA GLN A 80 -10.82 -3.54 -22.97
C GLN A 80 -9.42 -2.92 -22.78
N ARG A 81 -9.06 -1.94 -23.60
CA ARG A 81 -7.78 -1.23 -23.49
C ARG A 81 -7.71 -0.43 -22.18
N LEU A 82 -8.76 0.26 -21.79
CA LEU A 82 -8.82 1.03 -20.53
C LEU A 82 -8.65 0.13 -19.31
N LYS A 83 -9.32 -1.03 -19.28
CA LYS A 83 -9.13 -2.02 -18.21
C LYS A 83 -7.68 -2.48 -18.12
N CYS A 84 -7.03 -2.74 -19.27
CA CYS A 84 -5.61 -3.08 -19.31
C CYS A 84 -4.72 -1.96 -18.76
N ASP A 85 -4.96 -0.73 -19.19
CA ASP A 85 -4.19 0.43 -18.77
C ASP A 85 -4.29 0.65 -17.26
N ILE A 86 -5.50 0.57 -16.69
CA ILE A 86 -5.73 0.68 -15.24
C ILE A 86 -5.04 -0.46 -14.48
N THR A 87 -5.13 -1.69 -14.99
CA THR A 87 -4.45 -2.84 -14.37
C THR A 87 -2.95 -2.64 -14.35
N CYS A 88 -2.34 -2.23 -15.47
CA CYS A 88 -0.92 -1.95 -15.54
C CYS A 88 -0.50 -0.84 -14.58
N ASP A 89 -1.26 0.26 -14.53
CA ASP A 89 -0.98 1.37 -13.61
C ASP A 89 -1.02 0.91 -12.14
N ILE A 90 -2.01 0.12 -11.75
CA ILE A 90 -2.12 -0.42 -10.39
C ILE A 90 -0.96 -1.37 -10.09
N LEU A 91 -0.60 -2.25 -11.01
CA LEU A 91 0.57 -3.12 -10.84
C LEU A 91 1.86 -2.33 -10.67
N GLU A 92 2.06 -1.26 -11.44
CA GLU A 92 3.27 -0.43 -11.38
C GLU A 92 3.33 0.47 -10.14
N MET A 93 2.18 0.97 -9.68
CA MET A 93 2.09 1.91 -8.56
C MET A 93 2.08 1.24 -7.20
N SER A 94 1.55 0.02 -7.12
CA SER A 94 1.38 -0.67 -5.86
C SER A 94 2.33 -1.86 -5.75
N MET A 95 3.09 -1.90 -4.68
CA MET A 95 3.46 -3.19 -4.10
C MET A 95 2.23 -3.70 -3.35
N SER A 96 1.10 -3.88 -4.07
CA SER A 96 -0.13 -4.33 -3.45
C SER A 96 0.09 -5.65 -2.75
N SER A 97 -0.70 -5.90 -1.73
CA SER A 97 -0.71 -7.18 -1.00
C SER A 97 -0.98 -8.38 -1.91
N ASP A 98 -1.61 -8.17 -3.09
CA ASP A 98 -1.92 -9.22 -4.06
C ASP A 98 -1.84 -8.77 -5.53
N PRO A 99 -0.63 -8.48 -6.06
CA PRO A 99 -0.48 -8.08 -7.47
C PRO A 99 -0.86 -9.21 -8.44
N ILE A 100 -0.76 -10.47 -8.01
CA ILE A 100 -1.17 -11.63 -8.82
C ILE A 100 -2.68 -11.74 -8.91
N GLY A 101 -3.40 -11.39 -7.85
CA GLY A 101 -4.86 -11.32 -7.84
C GLY A 101 -5.38 -10.32 -8.85
N TYR A 102 -4.86 -9.10 -8.86
CA TYR A 102 -5.27 -8.07 -9.83
C TYR A 102 -4.98 -8.47 -11.27
N LEU A 103 -3.82 -9.08 -11.55
CA LEU A 103 -3.54 -9.62 -12.86
C LEU A 103 -4.55 -10.70 -13.25
N ASN A 104 -4.81 -11.67 -12.36
CA ASN A 104 -5.73 -12.77 -12.62
C ASN A 104 -7.17 -12.28 -12.85
N ASP A 105 -7.64 -11.30 -12.10
CA ASP A 105 -8.97 -10.74 -12.25
C ASP A 105 -9.12 -10.00 -13.59
N TYR A 106 -8.07 -9.32 -14.04
CA TYR A 106 -8.04 -8.77 -15.39
C TYR A 106 -8.06 -9.87 -16.46
N LEU A 107 -7.19 -10.89 -16.33
CA LEU A 107 -7.07 -11.95 -17.34
C LEU A 107 -8.35 -12.78 -17.53
N LYS A 108 -9.17 -12.94 -16.47
CA LYS A 108 -10.47 -13.62 -16.55
C LYS A 108 -11.45 -12.97 -17.53
N GLN A 109 -11.37 -11.67 -17.73
CA GLN A 109 -12.30 -10.89 -18.54
C GLN A 109 -11.68 -10.27 -19.80
N ALA A 110 -10.35 -10.32 -19.93
CA ALA A 110 -9.67 -9.81 -21.11
C ALA A 110 -9.93 -10.68 -22.33
N THR A 111 -10.38 -10.08 -23.43
CA THR A 111 -10.69 -10.79 -24.68
C THR A 111 -9.56 -10.71 -25.71
N ALA A 112 -8.77 -9.64 -25.71
CA ALA A 112 -7.68 -9.43 -26.66
C ALA A 112 -6.35 -10.01 -26.14
N ASP A 113 -5.74 -10.93 -26.86
CA ASP A 113 -4.51 -11.58 -26.45
C ASP A 113 -3.33 -10.59 -26.33
N SER A 114 -3.24 -9.58 -27.20
CA SER A 114 -2.23 -8.53 -27.10
C SER A 114 -2.29 -7.75 -25.79
N LEU A 115 -3.48 -7.51 -25.26
CA LEU A 115 -3.68 -6.82 -23.98
C LEU A 115 -3.38 -7.74 -22.79
N LYS A 116 -3.67 -9.05 -22.90
CA LYS A 116 -3.26 -10.04 -21.89
C LYS A 116 -1.74 -10.10 -21.77
N VAL A 117 -1.04 -10.20 -22.91
CA VAL A 117 0.43 -10.17 -22.94
C VAL A 117 0.98 -8.91 -22.28
N ARG A 118 0.44 -7.76 -22.61
CA ARG A 118 0.86 -6.48 -22.03
C ARG A 118 0.70 -6.44 -20.50
N ALA A 119 -0.43 -6.91 -19.97
CA ALA A 119 -0.63 -6.98 -18.51
C ALA A 119 0.33 -7.97 -17.83
N GLN A 120 0.61 -9.11 -18.46
CA GLN A 120 1.59 -10.08 -17.99
C GLN A 120 3.03 -9.52 -18.00
N GLU A 121 3.38 -8.73 -19.01
CA GLU A 121 4.68 -8.05 -19.08
C GLU A 121 4.82 -7.00 -18.00
N ALA A 122 3.77 -6.20 -17.74
CA ALA A 122 3.75 -5.23 -16.63
C ALA A 122 3.95 -5.92 -15.28
N TYR A 123 3.23 -7.01 -15.01
CA TYR A 123 3.41 -7.84 -13.81
C TYR A 123 4.84 -8.38 -13.70
N THR A 124 5.41 -8.89 -14.79
CA THR A 124 6.76 -9.44 -14.81
C THR A 124 7.80 -8.38 -14.46
N LYS A 125 7.68 -7.17 -15.02
CA LYS A 125 8.56 -6.03 -14.70
C LYS A 125 8.50 -5.67 -13.21
N VAL A 126 7.30 -5.61 -12.64
CA VAL A 126 7.08 -5.31 -11.23
C VAL A 126 7.69 -6.41 -10.35
N LYS A 127 7.43 -7.68 -10.67
CA LYS A 127 8.00 -8.83 -9.97
C LYS A 127 9.54 -8.82 -10.02
N ASP A 128 10.14 -8.54 -11.18
CA ASP A 128 11.59 -8.47 -11.33
C ASP A 128 12.17 -7.31 -10.52
N LYS A 129 11.56 -6.13 -10.59
CA LYS A 129 11.95 -4.95 -9.82
C LYS A 129 11.95 -5.21 -8.31
N TYR A 130 10.92 -5.85 -7.81
CA TYR A 130 10.74 -6.12 -6.38
C TYR A 130 11.14 -7.56 -5.98
N SER A 131 11.89 -8.26 -6.82
CA SER A 131 12.22 -9.68 -6.64
C SER A 131 12.89 -9.99 -5.30
N SER A 132 13.70 -9.06 -4.77
CA SER A 132 14.39 -9.21 -3.48
C SER A 132 13.48 -9.10 -2.25
N ILE A 133 12.31 -8.46 -2.41
CA ILE A 133 11.32 -8.25 -1.34
C ILE A 133 9.96 -8.86 -1.67
N TRP A 134 9.93 -9.78 -2.64
CA TRP A 134 8.70 -10.48 -2.98
C TRP A 134 8.22 -11.37 -1.83
N PRO A 135 6.90 -11.51 -1.60
CA PRO A 135 6.38 -12.44 -0.61
C PRO A 135 7.03 -13.82 -0.69
N GLY A 136 7.41 -14.40 0.44
CA GLY A 136 8.15 -15.66 0.54
C GLY A 136 9.66 -15.54 0.31
N LYS A 137 10.22 -14.33 0.17
CA LYS A 137 11.68 -14.11 0.12
C LYS A 137 12.21 -13.73 1.51
N PRO A 138 13.49 -14.07 1.81
CA PRO A 138 14.13 -13.59 3.03
C PRO A 138 14.12 -12.05 3.07
N ALA A 139 13.67 -11.49 4.20
CA ALA A 139 13.62 -10.05 4.38
C ALA A 139 15.04 -9.45 4.39
N PRO A 140 15.34 -8.49 3.50
CA PRO A 140 16.57 -7.72 3.56
C PRO A 140 16.71 -7.03 4.92
N ASP A 141 17.90 -7.08 5.51
CA ASP A 141 18.13 -6.61 6.87
C ASP A 141 18.08 -5.09 6.96
N ILE A 142 17.22 -4.56 7.83
CA ILE A 142 17.13 -3.14 8.15
C ILE A 142 17.80 -2.92 9.48
N SER A 143 18.75 -1.97 9.55
CA SER A 143 19.40 -1.58 10.81
C SER A 143 18.77 -0.32 11.41
N PHE A 144 18.60 -0.33 12.73
CA PHE A 144 17.97 0.74 13.49
C PHE A 144 18.54 0.82 14.90
N THR A 145 18.21 1.86 15.65
CA THR A 145 18.58 2.04 17.04
C THR A 145 17.34 2.18 17.92
N ASP A 146 17.41 1.66 19.14
CA ASP A 146 16.38 1.91 20.15
C ASP A 146 16.49 3.35 20.71
N ILE A 147 15.58 3.69 21.64
CA ILE A 147 15.54 5.01 22.29
C ILE A 147 16.83 5.34 23.07
N ASN A 148 17.57 4.33 23.51
CA ASN A 148 18.82 4.45 24.23
C ASN A 148 20.06 4.49 23.30
N GLY A 149 19.83 4.34 21.97
CA GLY A 149 20.90 4.32 20.97
C GLY A 149 21.54 2.94 20.76
N LYS A 150 20.99 1.87 21.34
CA LYS A 150 21.46 0.50 21.08
C LYS A 150 21.14 0.12 19.65
N ARG A 151 22.16 -0.25 18.88
CA ARG A 151 22.02 -0.70 17.50
C ARG A 151 21.44 -2.12 17.45
N MET A 152 20.47 -2.30 16.58
CA MET A 152 19.76 -3.55 16.32
C MET A 152 19.49 -3.71 14.82
N SER A 153 19.00 -4.87 14.41
CA SER A 153 18.53 -5.11 13.04
C SER A 153 17.39 -6.13 13.04
N LEU A 154 16.70 -6.27 11.90
CA LEU A 154 15.61 -7.25 11.77
C LEU A 154 16.06 -8.67 12.07
N LYS A 155 17.32 -9.03 11.74
CA LYS A 155 17.88 -10.35 12.05
C LYS A 155 17.89 -10.67 13.53
N SER A 156 18.00 -9.65 14.39
CA SER A 156 17.99 -9.84 15.85
C SER A 156 16.61 -10.11 16.43
N LEU A 157 15.56 -10.00 15.61
CA LEU A 157 14.16 -10.20 15.98
C LEU A 157 13.54 -11.49 15.39
N ARG A 158 14.36 -12.36 14.77
CA ARG A 158 13.91 -13.66 14.27
C ARG A 158 13.24 -14.48 15.36
N GLY A 159 12.32 -15.35 14.97
CA GLY A 159 11.48 -16.12 15.88
C GLY A 159 10.18 -15.40 16.25
N LYS A 160 9.96 -14.20 15.69
CA LYS A 160 8.75 -13.41 15.91
C LYS A 160 8.11 -13.00 14.60
N ILE A 161 6.79 -12.91 14.59
CA ILE A 161 6.03 -12.22 13.55
C ILE A 161 6.25 -10.73 13.77
N LEU A 162 6.78 -10.04 12.77
CA LEU A 162 7.05 -8.61 12.85
C LEU A 162 5.98 -7.84 12.07
N LEU A 163 5.28 -6.93 12.74
CA LEU A 163 4.54 -5.84 12.10
C LEU A 163 5.39 -4.58 12.23
N ILE A 164 5.87 -4.09 11.10
CA ILE A 164 6.79 -2.96 11.03
C ILE A 164 6.07 -1.77 10.40
N ASP A 165 5.93 -0.69 11.16
CA ASP A 165 5.46 0.60 10.69
C ASP A 165 6.67 1.49 10.35
N ILE A 166 6.77 1.91 9.09
CA ILE A 166 7.77 2.90 8.64
C ILE A 166 7.10 4.27 8.64
N TRP A 167 7.63 5.18 9.45
CA TRP A 167 6.99 6.46 9.72
C TRP A 167 7.98 7.61 9.91
N GLY A 168 7.46 8.82 10.18
CA GLY A 168 8.28 9.97 10.56
C GLY A 168 7.48 11.00 11.35
N THR A 169 8.14 11.77 12.23
CA THR A 169 7.49 12.79 13.07
C THR A 169 6.85 13.92 12.27
N TRP A 170 7.16 14.03 11.00
CA TRP A 170 6.64 15.01 10.05
C TRP A 170 5.51 14.46 9.17
N CYS A 171 5.19 13.18 9.28
CA CYS A 171 4.20 12.48 8.47
C CYS A 171 2.85 12.49 9.18
N ALA A 172 1.96 13.42 8.81
CA ALA A 172 0.63 13.51 9.40
C ALA A 172 -0.20 12.22 9.26
N PRO A 173 -0.30 11.56 8.07
CA PRO A 173 -1.03 10.30 7.96
C PRO A 173 -0.42 9.16 8.77
N CYS A 174 0.89 9.18 9.07
CA CYS A 174 1.51 8.19 9.96
C CYS A 174 1.05 8.39 11.40
N ILE A 175 0.92 9.65 11.83
CA ILE A 175 0.46 10.00 13.20
C ILE A 175 -1.01 9.59 13.38
N GLU A 176 -1.82 9.68 12.33
CA GLU A 176 -3.21 9.22 12.32
C GLU A 176 -3.34 7.69 12.51
N GLU A 177 -2.33 6.91 12.12
CA GLU A 177 -2.30 5.45 12.33
C GLU A 177 -1.94 5.05 13.78
N MET A 178 -1.26 5.90 14.54
CA MET A 178 -0.77 5.56 15.89
C MET A 178 -1.87 5.03 16.85
N PRO A 179 -3.10 5.58 16.91
CA PRO A 179 -4.14 5.03 17.77
C PRO A 179 -4.57 3.60 17.40
N PHE A 180 -4.44 3.23 16.13
CA PHE A 180 -4.77 1.88 15.66
C PHE A 180 -3.64 0.90 15.97
N ILE A 181 -2.38 1.33 15.84
CA ILE A 181 -1.20 0.53 16.24
C ILE A 181 -1.24 0.28 17.76
N GLU A 182 -1.60 1.29 18.57
CA GLU A 182 -1.78 1.15 20.01
C GLU A 182 -2.82 0.07 20.36
N LYS A 183 -3.97 0.05 19.66
CA LYS A 183 -4.99 -0.97 19.83
C LYS A 183 -4.48 -2.37 19.46
N LEU A 184 -3.68 -2.47 18.38
CA LEU A 184 -3.05 -3.73 18.00
C LEU A 184 -2.07 -4.20 19.07
N GLN A 185 -1.22 -3.31 19.57
CA GLN A 185 -0.30 -3.65 20.67
C GLN A 185 -1.04 -4.18 21.89
N GLN A 186 -2.13 -3.53 22.29
CA GLN A 186 -2.95 -4.02 23.40
C GLN A 186 -3.57 -5.39 23.12
N ARG A 187 -4.06 -5.61 21.89
CA ARG A 187 -4.65 -6.89 21.47
C ARG A 187 -3.65 -8.05 21.50
N TYR A 188 -2.42 -7.79 21.08
CA TYR A 188 -1.36 -8.81 21.00
C TYR A 188 -0.35 -8.75 22.15
N ALA A 189 -0.60 -7.97 23.22
CA ALA A 189 0.31 -7.85 24.37
C ALA A 189 0.62 -9.17 25.09
N HIS A 190 -0.28 -10.16 24.96
CA HIS A 190 -0.14 -11.49 25.55
C HIS A 190 0.65 -12.49 24.66
N ARG A 191 1.04 -12.06 23.44
CA ARG A 191 1.73 -12.88 22.43
C ARG A 191 3.20 -12.52 22.39
N ASP A 192 4.06 -13.38 22.95
CA ASP A 192 5.52 -13.19 22.93
C ASP A 192 6.13 -13.38 21.53
N ASP A 193 5.42 -14.05 20.66
CA ASP A 193 5.80 -14.36 19.29
C ASP A 193 5.35 -13.29 18.26
N VAL A 194 4.63 -12.26 18.69
CA VAL A 194 4.24 -11.10 17.86
C VAL A 194 4.99 -9.86 18.33
N HIS A 195 5.64 -9.15 17.40
CA HIS A 195 6.41 -7.95 17.70
C HIS A 195 5.94 -6.79 16.82
N ILE A 196 5.17 -5.88 17.42
CA ILE A 196 4.71 -4.66 16.78
C ILE A 196 5.75 -3.58 17.02
N MET A 197 6.24 -2.96 15.95
CA MET A 197 7.33 -1.99 16.01
C MET A 197 7.16 -0.88 14.97
N SER A 198 7.65 0.30 15.31
CA SER A 198 7.74 1.44 14.39
C SER A 198 9.21 1.84 14.19
N ILE A 199 9.61 2.07 12.94
CA ILE A 199 10.93 2.56 12.56
C ILE A 199 10.76 3.97 11.99
N ALA A 200 11.23 4.97 12.72
CA ALA A 200 11.18 6.37 12.29
C ALA A 200 12.28 6.67 11.27
N CYS A 201 11.94 7.36 10.18
CA CYS A 201 12.84 7.86 9.14
C CYS A 201 13.35 9.29 9.43
N ASP A 202 13.27 9.73 10.67
CA ASP A 202 13.76 11.05 11.08
C ASP A 202 15.27 11.14 10.99
N LYS A 203 15.80 12.21 10.38
CA LYS A 203 17.25 12.45 10.27
C LYS A 203 17.90 12.89 11.59
N LYS A 204 17.10 13.37 12.56
CA LYS A 204 17.55 13.90 13.84
C LYS A 204 16.93 13.12 14.99
N ALA A 205 17.75 12.37 15.74
CA ALA A 205 17.30 11.59 16.90
C ALA A 205 16.59 12.45 17.96
N ASP A 206 17.07 13.68 18.21
CA ASP A 206 16.47 14.56 19.21
C ASP A 206 15.03 14.95 18.86
N ARG A 207 14.73 15.15 17.57
CA ARG A 207 13.36 15.44 17.11
C ARG A 207 12.43 14.26 17.37
N TRP A 208 12.86 13.06 16.99
CA TRP A 208 12.14 11.83 17.24
C TRP A 208 11.90 11.58 18.74
N LYS A 209 12.94 11.70 19.57
CA LYS A 209 12.85 11.56 21.03
C LYS A 209 11.91 12.60 21.66
N ALA A 210 11.99 13.85 21.21
CA ALA A 210 11.11 14.92 21.69
C ALA A 210 9.64 14.68 21.31
N PHE A 211 9.39 14.08 20.15
CA PHE A 211 8.04 13.68 19.73
C PHE A 211 7.51 12.55 20.63
N LEU A 212 8.27 11.47 20.84
CA LEU A 212 7.87 10.34 21.68
C LEU A 212 7.66 10.74 23.16
N ALA A 213 8.42 11.71 23.66
CA ALA A 213 8.20 12.24 25.02
C ALA A 213 6.84 12.94 25.18
N LYS A 214 6.33 13.55 24.11
CA LYS A 214 4.99 14.18 24.08
C LYS A 214 3.86 13.21 23.71
N HIS A 215 4.19 12.15 22.99
CA HIS A 215 3.27 11.14 22.50
C HIS A 215 3.76 9.75 22.89
N PRO A 216 3.67 9.37 24.19
CA PRO A 216 4.14 8.07 24.65
C PRO A 216 3.37 6.94 23.98
N THR A 217 4.06 5.86 23.62
CA THR A 217 3.52 4.68 22.95
C THR A 217 3.78 3.43 23.78
N SER A 218 2.93 2.41 23.69
CA SER A 218 3.11 1.13 24.37
C SER A 218 3.85 0.09 23.54
N TRP A 219 4.10 0.37 22.26
CA TRP A 219 4.84 -0.54 21.36
C TRP A 219 6.27 -0.05 21.10
N HIS A 220 7.06 -0.92 20.46
CA HIS A 220 8.49 -0.69 20.27
C HIS A 220 8.78 0.41 19.25
N GLN A 221 9.58 1.38 19.64
CA GLN A 221 9.98 2.52 18.83
C GLN A 221 11.46 2.50 18.52
N TYR A 222 11.80 2.64 17.25
CA TYR A 222 13.17 2.65 16.75
C TYR A 222 13.40 3.82 15.80
N LEU A 223 14.67 4.20 15.66
CA LEU A 223 15.13 5.17 14.68
C LEU A 223 15.99 4.45 13.64
N VAL A 224 15.70 4.63 12.36
CA VAL A 224 16.51 4.04 11.29
C VAL A 224 17.95 4.55 11.34
N THR A 225 18.94 3.67 11.07
CA THR A 225 20.33 4.12 10.86
C THR A 225 20.50 4.58 9.40
N PRO A 226 21.58 5.31 9.04
CA PRO A 226 21.83 5.68 7.64
C PRO A 226 21.87 4.49 6.69
N GLU A 227 22.40 3.35 7.11
CA GLU A 227 22.44 2.12 6.31
C GLU A 227 21.05 1.49 6.20
N GLY A 228 20.25 1.53 7.28
CA GLY A 228 18.88 1.07 7.29
C GLY A 228 17.99 1.94 6.39
N ASP A 229 18.16 3.26 6.42
CA ASP A 229 17.47 4.22 5.55
C ASP A 229 17.77 3.92 4.07
N LYS A 230 19.05 3.66 3.75
CA LYS A 230 19.44 3.23 2.40
C LYS A 230 18.74 1.92 2.00
N THR A 231 18.66 0.94 2.91
CA THR A 231 17.97 -0.32 2.65
C THR A 231 16.46 -0.10 2.41
N LEU A 232 15.82 0.75 3.23
CA LEU A 232 14.41 1.10 3.04
C LEU A 232 14.15 1.74 1.68
N ASN A 233 14.99 2.68 1.26
CA ASN A 233 14.81 3.39 -0.01
C ASN A 233 15.18 2.54 -1.23
N ASP A 234 16.36 1.91 -1.23
CA ASP A 234 16.93 1.26 -2.41
C ASP A 234 16.43 -0.17 -2.62
N VAL A 235 16.06 -0.87 -1.53
CA VAL A 235 15.68 -2.28 -1.57
C VAL A 235 14.20 -2.48 -1.32
N TYR A 236 13.65 -1.86 -0.28
CA TYR A 236 12.21 -1.93 0.02
C TYR A 236 11.39 -0.93 -0.79
N TYR A 237 12.03 0.01 -1.47
CA TYR A 237 11.37 1.08 -2.22
C TYR A 237 10.31 1.82 -1.38
N ALA A 238 10.61 2.03 -0.10
CA ALA A 238 9.72 2.70 0.86
C ALA A 238 9.74 4.23 0.67
N ILE A 239 9.45 4.68 -0.55
CA ILE A 239 9.48 6.10 -0.94
C ILE A 239 8.29 6.86 -0.31
N GLY A 240 7.15 6.16 -0.11
CA GLY A 240 5.95 6.70 0.53
C GLY A 240 5.74 6.10 1.92
N ILE A 241 5.36 6.94 2.89
CA ILE A 241 4.97 6.54 4.25
C ILE A 241 3.60 7.15 4.62
N PRO A 242 2.79 6.49 5.51
CA PRO A 242 3.12 5.27 6.26
C PRO A 242 3.25 4.04 5.37
N ARG A 243 4.16 3.13 5.73
CA ARG A 243 4.37 1.86 5.07
C ARG A 243 4.38 0.75 6.11
N PHE A 244 3.56 -0.27 5.94
CA PHE A 244 3.51 -1.42 6.83
C PHE A 244 4.12 -2.65 6.18
N ILE A 245 5.07 -3.29 6.85
CA ILE A 245 5.76 -4.50 6.38
C ILE A 245 5.46 -5.62 7.37
N ILE A 246 5.12 -6.82 6.87
CA ILE A 246 4.92 -8.00 7.73
C ILE A 246 5.93 -9.08 7.35
N ILE A 247 6.62 -9.60 8.36
CA ILE A 247 7.65 -10.63 8.25
C ILE A 247 7.30 -11.77 9.20
N ASP A 248 7.46 -13.02 8.77
CA ASP A 248 7.21 -14.20 9.59
C ASP A 248 8.34 -14.52 10.59
N LYS A 249 8.17 -15.59 11.37
CA LYS A 249 9.13 -16.06 12.39
C LYS A 249 10.47 -16.47 11.80
N GLU A 250 10.47 -17.00 10.59
CA GLU A 250 11.65 -17.43 9.84
C GLU A 250 12.41 -16.26 9.22
N GLY A 251 11.81 -15.06 9.25
CA GLY A 251 12.35 -13.84 8.66
C GLY A 251 12.05 -13.74 7.17
N MET A 252 10.98 -14.40 6.69
CA MET A 252 10.51 -14.30 5.31
C MET A 252 9.45 -13.19 5.20
N ILE A 253 9.45 -12.48 4.11
CA ILE A 253 8.45 -11.44 3.84
C ILE A 253 7.08 -12.09 3.61
N ILE A 254 6.08 -11.72 4.41
CA ILE A 254 4.67 -12.02 4.14
C ILE A 254 4.13 -10.96 3.18
N THR A 255 4.33 -9.69 3.50
CA THR A 255 4.03 -8.58 2.61
C THR A 255 4.97 -7.40 2.87
N PRO A 256 5.53 -6.78 1.81
CA PRO A 256 6.36 -5.59 1.92
C PRO A 256 5.54 -4.30 1.97
N ASP A 257 4.22 -4.39 1.77
CA ASP A 257 3.27 -3.27 1.80
C ASP A 257 1.88 -3.79 2.22
N ALA A 258 1.66 -3.86 3.52
CA ALA A 258 0.41 -4.35 4.10
C ALA A 258 -0.66 -3.24 4.12
N LEU A 259 -1.91 -3.67 4.26
CA LEU A 259 -3.02 -2.80 4.64
C LEU A 259 -2.65 -1.96 5.87
N ARG A 260 -3.28 -0.80 6.03
CA ARG A 260 -3.06 0.04 7.22
C ARG A 260 -3.87 -0.47 8.40
N PRO A 261 -3.36 -0.35 9.63
CA PRO A 261 -4.10 -0.72 10.83
C PRO A 261 -5.46 -0.05 10.98
N SER A 262 -5.67 1.13 10.39
CA SER A 262 -6.96 1.84 10.33
C SER A 262 -7.97 1.23 9.37
N GLU A 263 -7.54 0.38 8.45
CA GLU A 263 -8.41 -0.28 7.48
C GLU A 263 -9.18 -1.43 8.13
N LYS A 264 -10.46 -1.56 7.77
CA LYS A 264 -11.39 -2.50 8.42
C LYS A 264 -10.93 -3.95 8.31
N GLU A 265 -10.36 -4.31 7.17
CA GLU A 265 -9.92 -5.65 6.82
C GLU A 265 -8.58 -6.02 7.44
N PHE A 266 -7.79 -5.03 7.93
CA PHE A 266 -6.46 -5.27 8.46
C PHE A 266 -6.46 -6.26 9.64
N ILE A 267 -7.42 -6.12 10.55
CA ILE A 267 -7.48 -6.97 11.76
C ILE A 267 -7.64 -8.45 11.36
N GLU A 268 -8.62 -8.75 10.49
CA GLU A 268 -8.87 -10.11 10.04
C GLU A 268 -7.68 -10.67 9.23
N TYR A 269 -7.07 -9.81 8.42
CA TYR A 269 -5.88 -10.17 7.66
C TYR A 269 -4.70 -10.52 8.57
N PHE A 270 -4.41 -9.67 9.57
CA PHE A 270 -3.30 -9.88 10.50
C PHE A 270 -3.56 -11.08 11.44
N GLU A 271 -4.81 -11.28 11.85
CA GLU A 271 -5.20 -12.49 12.62
C GLU A 271 -4.92 -13.78 11.85
N ARG A 272 -5.32 -13.84 10.57
CA ARG A 272 -5.01 -15.02 9.74
C ARG A 272 -3.51 -15.28 9.67
N ILE A 273 -2.68 -14.25 9.50
CA ILE A 273 -1.22 -14.39 9.52
C ILE A 273 -0.75 -14.99 10.86
N CYS A 274 -1.23 -14.45 11.98
CA CYS A 274 -0.85 -14.91 13.31
C CYS A 274 -1.27 -16.37 13.59
N HIS A 275 -2.40 -16.82 13.04
CA HIS A 275 -2.87 -18.22 13.19
C HIS A 275 -2.14 -19.19 12.25
N LEU A 276 -1.92 -18.82 10.99
CA LEU A 276 -1.20 -19.67 10.02
C LEU A 276 0.24 -20.00 10.46
N THR A 277 0.81 -19.18 11.33
CA THR A 277 2.17 -19.39 11.88
C THR A 277 2.18 -20.12 13.24
N GLU A 278 1.01 -20.51 13.80
CA GLU A 278 0.91 -21.35 15.01
C GLU A 278 1.04 -22.83 14.68
N ASP A 279 0.64 -23.24 13.46
CA ASP A 279 0.59 -24.65 13.05
C ASP A 279 1.83 -25.11 12.23
N ALA A 280 2.84 -24.25 12.05
CA ALA A 280 4.07 -24.51 11.31
C ALA A 280 5.27 -24.66 12.26
#